data_39ca60c082f6b7d5ad28be8879d55fcb
#
_entry.id   39ca60c082f6b7d5ad28be8879d55fcb
#
_cell.length_a   1.000
_cell.length_b   1.000
_cell.length_c   1.000
_cell.angle_alpha   90.00
_cell.angle_beta   90.00
_cell.angle_gamma   90.00
#
_symmetry.space_group_name_H-M   'P 1'
#
loop_
_entity.id
_entity.type
_entity.pdbx_description
1 polymer ?
#
loop_
_entity_poly.entity_id
_entity_poly.type
_entity_poly.pdbx_seq_one_letter_code
_entity_poly.pdbx_strand_id
1 'polypeptide(L)'
;MSFDVIKEHRPEERCDHMTYMDDMEQIPHEILDKVVAEIESYKAEDYTASDVLSAIESDSCSLEDFKALLSPAAEPFLEQIARKARLETRKHFGNSAYFFTPIYISNYCENYCIYCGFNCHNKIKRAKLSMEEIHEEMKAIADTGLEEILILTGESRKVSDVKYIGEACKIAKKYFKNIGIEVYPMNSDEYRYLRECGADYVTVFQETYNSDKYETLHLAGHKRIFPYRFNAQERALLGGMRGVALDRKSVV
;
A
#
# COMPACT_ATOMS: atom_id res chain seq x y z
N MET A 1 -22.90 2.35 18.23
CA MET A 1 -23.60 2.13 16.94
C MET A 1 -23.33 0.70 16.55
N SER A 2 -24.38 -0.15 16.44
CA SER A 2 -24.22 -1.45 15.82
C SER A 2 -24.02 -1.18 14.34
N PHE A 3 -22.87 -1.53 13.79
CA PHE A 3 -22.77 -1.71 12.36
C PHE A 3 -23.76 -2.81 12.01
N ASP A 4 -24.82 -2.49 11.27
CA ASP A 4 -25.55 -3.48 10.50
C ASP A 4 -24.58 -3.98 9.45
N VAL A 5 -23.87 -4.97 9.90
CA VAL A 5 -22.76 -5.59 9.28
C VAL A 5 -23.26 -6.26 8.02
N ILE A 6 -22.59 -5.96 6.96
CA ILE A 6 -22.42 -6.77 5.79
C ILE A 6 -22.94 -8.18 6.10
N LYS A 7 -24.15 -8.49 5.61
CA LYS A 7 -24.75 -9.82 5.66
C LYS A 7 -23.68 -10.83 5.25
N GLU A 8 -23.70 -12.02 5.83
CA GLU A 8 -22.86 -13.12 5.37
C GLU A 8 -22.88 -13.14 3.83
N HIS A 9 -21.82 -12.62 3.23
CA HIS A 9 -21.70 -12.62 1.78
C HIS A 9 -21.43 -14.04 1.34
N ARG A 10 -22.46 -14.71 0.86
CA ARG A 10 -22.30 -15.98 0.20
C ARG A 10 -21.38 -15.81 -1.01
N PRO A 11 -20.60 -16.83 -1.38
CA PRO A 11 -19.72 -16.72 -2.55
C PRO A 11 -20.41 -16.19 -3.81
N GLU A 12 -21.64 -16.61 -4.04
CA GLU A 12 -22.48 -16.20 -5.18
C GLU A 12 -23.00 -14.76 -5.11
N GLU A 13 -22.93 -14.12 -3.95
CA GLU A 13 -23.35 -12.72 -3.74
C GLU A 13 -22.16 -11.74 -3.81
N ARG A 14 -20.95 -12.25 -3.99
CA ARG A 14 -19.76 -11.41 -4.07
C ARG A 14 -19.70 -10.71 -5.41
N CYS A 15 -19.43 -9.41 -5.38
CA CYS A 15 -19.15 -8.68 -6.62
C CYS A 15 -17.88 -9.24 -7.29
N ASP A 16 -17.82 -9.15 -8.60
CA ASP A 16 -16.61 -9.43 -9.36
C ASP A 16 -15.49 -8.48 -8.92
N HIS A 17 -14.36 -9.03 -8.54
CA HIS A 17 -13.23 -8.27 -8.03
C HIS A 17 -12.49 -7.46 -9.12
N MET A 18 -12.78 -7.69 -10.39
CA MET A 18 -12.23 -6.93 -11.51
C MET A 18 -13.13 -5.76 -11.94
N THR A 19 -14.36 -5.69 -11.43
CA THR A 19 -15.33 -4.66 -11.81
C THR A 19 -15.34 -3.50 -10.81
N TYR A 20 -15.12 -2.28 -11.31
CA TYR A 20 -15.16 -1.06 -10.49
C TYR A 20 -16.56 -0.82 -9.92
N MET A 21 -16.65 -0.28 -8.72
CA MET A 21 -17.88 0.25 -8.13
C MET A 21 -18.14 1.68 -8.63
N ASP A 22 -19.38 2.15 -8.51
CA ASP A 22 -19.84 3.43 -9.08
C ASP A 22 -19.06 4.66 -8.60
N ASP A 23 -18.51 4.62 -7.38
CA ASP A 23 -17.76 5.72 -6.77
C ASP A 23 -16.25 5.67 -7.06
N MET A 24 -15.80 4.70 -7.84
CA MET A 24 -14.39 4.45 -8.13
C MET A 24 -13.94 5.08 -9.44
N GLU A 25 -12.96 5.97 -9.38
CA GLU A 25 -12.32 6.56 -10.55
C GLU A 25 -11.53 5.50 -11.33
N GLN A 26 -11.86 5.36 -12.61
CA GLN A 26 -11.08 4.57 -13.55
C GLN A 26 -10.03 5.44 -14.23
N ILE A 27 -8.81 4.95 -14.27
CA ILE A 27 -7.71 5.54 -15.04
C ILE A 27 -7.24 4.53 -16.11
N PRO A 28 -6.49 4.94 -17.13
CA PRO A 28 -5.95 4.01 -18.12
C PRO A 28 -5.18 2.86 -17.45
N HIS A 29 -5.34 1.64 -17.96
CA HIS A 29 -4.76 0.42 -17.40
C HIS A 29 -3.35 0.09 -17.95
N GLU A 30 -2.65 1.03 -18.60
CA GLU A 30 -1.37 0.78 -19.28
C GLU A 30 -0.34 0.06 -18.40
N ILE A 31 -0.22 0.44 -17.13
CA ILE A 31 0.71 -0.21 -16.20
C ILE A 31 0.21 -1.60 -15.81
N LEU A 32 -1.07 -1.73 -15.50
CA LEU A 32 -1.68 -3.02 -15.14
C LEU A 32 -1.53 -4.03 -16.28
N ASP A 33 -1.90 -3.63 -17.51
CA ASP A 33 -1.84 -4.50 -18.67
C ASP A 33 -0.41 -4.93 -18.98
N LYS A 34 0.55 -4.01 -18.84
CA LYS A 34 1.97 -4.32 -19.00
C LYS A 34 2.46 -5.30 -17.94
N VAL A 35 2.11 -5.10 -16.67
CA VAL A 35 2.52 -6.00 -15.57
C VAL A 35 1.92 -7.39 -15.75
N VAL A 36 0.65 -7.49 -16.14
CA VAL A 36 0.00 -8.78 -16.42
C VAL A 36 0.71 -9.50 -17.56
N ALA A 37 0.97 -8.81 -18.67
CA ALA A 37 1.68 -9.40 -19.83
C ALA A 37 3.08 -9.90 -19.46
N GLU A 38 3.83 -9.14 -18.62
CA GLU A 38 5.15 -9.55 -18.15
C GLU A 38 5.09 -10.77 -17.23
N ILE A 39 4.07 -10.85 -16.37
CA ILE A 39 3.87 -12.02 -15.48
C ILE A 39 3.51 -13.26 -16.31
N GLU A 40 2.62 -13.12 -17.28
CA GLU A 40 2.20 -14.25 -18.15
C GLU A 40 3.34 -14.77 -19.04
N SER A 41 4.25 -13.89 -19.43
CA SER A 41 5.42 -14.25 -20.25
C SER A 41 6.57 -14.82 -19.42
N TYR A 42 6.60 -14.63 -18.09
CA TYR A 42 7.70 -15.06 -17.24
C TYR A 42 7.72 -16.56 -17.03
N LYS A 43 8.83 -17.19 -17.40
CA LYS A 43 9.11 -18.60 -17.15
C LYS A 43 10.41 -18.69 -16.37
N ALA A 44 10.30 -19.05 -15.11
CA ALA A 44 11.41 -19.07 -14.17
C ALA A 44 12.53 -20.04 -14.60
N GLU A 45 12.16 -21.12 -15.29
CA GLU A 45 13.05 -22.16 -15.81
C GLU A 45 13.88 -21.75 -17.02
N ASP A 46 13.52 -20.67 -17.71
CA ASP A 46 14.25 -20.20 -18.89
C ASP A 46 15.56 -19.48 -18.52
N TYR A 47 15.72 -19.09 -17.24
CA TYR A 47 16.91 -18.37 -16.76
C TYR A 47 18.00 -19.29 -16.27
N THR A 48 19.25 -18.94 -16.59
CA THR A 48 20.45 -19.69 -16.27
C THR A 48 21.34 -18.95 -15.25
N ALA A 49 22.33 -19.66 -14.69
CA ALA A 49 23.36 -19.04 -13.85
C ALA A 49 24.12 -17.90 -14.56
N SER A 50 24.29 -18.00 -15.90
CA SER A 50 24.93 -16.95 -16.70
C SER A 50 24.11 -15.67 -16.71
N ASP A 51 22.77 -15.77 -16.83
CA ASP A 51 21.88 -14.62 -16.84
C ASP A 51 21.89 -13.92 -15.46
N VAL A 52 21.89 -14.70 -14.38
CA VAL A 52 22.00 -14.18 -13.01
C VAL A 52 23.33 -13.45 -12.79
N LEU A 53 24.45 -14.02 -13.24
CA LEU A 53 25.76 -13.37 -13.11
C LEU A 53 25.81 -12.07 -13.93
N SER A 54 25.29 -12.08 -15.16
CA SER A 54 25.19 -10.86 -15.98
C SER A 54 24.36 -9.79 -15.28
N ALA A 55 23.23 -10.16 -14.67
CA ALA A 55 22.38 -9.23 -13.93
C ALA A 55 23.10 -8.63 -12.70
N ILE A 56 23.89 -9.44 -11.98
CA ILE A 56 24.69 -8.97 -10.84
C ILE A 56 25.80 -8.00 -11.29
N GLU A 57 26.42 -8.23 -12.42
CA GLU A 57 27.49 -7.39 -12.96
C GLU A 57 27.00 -6.11 -13.62
N SER A 58 25.73 -6.08 -14.04
CA SER A 58 25.12 -4.92 -14.70
C SER A 58 25.13 -3.67 -13.81
N ASP A 59 25.46 -2.51 -14.39
CA ASP A 59 25.38 -1.22 -13.69
C ASP A 59 23.96 -0.70 -13.54
N SER A 60 23.03 -1.17 -14.37
CA SER A 60 21.61 -0.85 -14.31
C SER A 60 20.77 -2.11 -14.50
N CYS A 61 19.96 -2.45 -13.53
CA CYS A 61 19.08 -3.61 -13.58
C CYS A 61 17.92 -3.37 -14.56
N SER A 62 17.91 -4.09 -15.66
CA SER A 62 16.75 -4.14 -16.58
C SER A 62 15.64 -5.03 -16.01
N LEU A 63 14.48 -5.04 -16.68
CA LEU A 63 13.39 -5.95 -16.32
C LEU A 63 13.80 -7.42 -16.48
N GLU A 64 14.56 -7.74 -17.54
CA GLU A 64 15.07 -9.09 -17.77
C GLU A 64 16.11 -9.50 -16.73
N ASP A 65 17.00 -8.59 -16.33
CA ASP A 65 17.91 -8.83 -15.21
C ASP A 65 17.16 -9.11 -13.92
N PHE A 66 16.09 -8.34 -13.66
CA PHE A 66 15.26 -8.54 -12.47
C PHE A 66 14.56 -9.91 -12.50
N LYS A 67 14.04 -10.32 -13.66
CA LYS A 67 13.42 -11.65 -13.84
C LYS A 67 14.44 -12.78 -13.58
N ALA A 68 15.67 -12.63 -14.08
CA ALA A 68 16.75 -13.60 -13.81
C ALA A 68 17.08 -13.70 -12.31
N LEU A 69 17.15 -12.55 -11.61
CA LEU A 69 17.39 -12.51 -10.16
C LEU A 69 16.26 -13.10 -9.32
N LEU A 70 15.02 -13.18 -9.86
CA LEU A 70 13.88 -13.82 -9.21
C LEU A 70 13.76 -15.32 -9.55
N SER A 71 14.53 -15.82 -10.49
CA SER A 71 14.47 -17.21 -10.91
C SER A 71 15.15 -18.17 -9.91
N PRO A 72 14.83 -19.47 -9.93
CA PRO A 72 15.55 -20.48 -9.13
C PRO A 72 17.06 -20.53 -9.39
N ALA A 73 17.50 -20.13 -10.59
CA ALA A 73 18.92 -20.05 -10.92
C ALA A 73 19.72 -19.05 -10.06
N ALA A 74 19.02 -18.12 -9.38
CA ALA A 74 19.63 -17.13 -8.51
C ALA A 74 19.97 -17.66 -7.11
N GLU A 75 19.40 -18.78 -6.67
CA GLU A 75 19.58 -19.33 -5.32
C GLU A 75 21.05 -19.49 -4.91
N PRO A 76 21.97 -20.04 -5.75
CA PRO A 76 23.39 -20.16 -5.40
C PRO A 76 24.13 -18.80 -5.26
N PHE A 77 23.54 -17.71 -5.76
CA PHE A 77 24.14 -16.37 -5.83
C PHE A 77 23.55 -15.37 -4.83
N LEU A 78 22.68 -15.78 -3.91
CA LEU A 78 21.99 -14.88 -2.96
C LEU A 78 22.95 -13.96 -2.19
N GLU A 79 24.11 -14.45 -1.79
CA GLU A 79 25.12 -13.63 -1.09
C GLU A 79 25.71 -12.55 -2.00
N GLN A 80 25.94 -12.85 -3.28
CA GLN A 80 26.44 -11.88 -4.26
C GLN A 80 25.37 -10.82 -4.56
N ILE A 81 24.12 -11.24 -4.72
CA ILE A 81 22.97 -10.36 -4.90
C ILE A 81 22.84 -9.42 -3.69
N ALA A 82 22.92 -9.94 -2.47
CA ALA A 82 22.84 -9.14 -1.24
C ALA A 82 23.97 -8.11 -1.16
N ARG A 83 25.19 -8.47 -1.54
CA ARG A 83 26.34 -7.55 -1.60
C ARG A 83 26.11 -6.45 -2.64
N LYS A 84 25.62 -6.78 -3.83
CA LYS A 84 25.28 -5.81 -4.88
C LYS A 84 24.19 -4.86 -4.39
N ALA A 85 23.10 -5.39 -3.84
CA ALA A 85 22.00 -4.60 -3.28
C ALA A 85 22.48 -3.62 -2.20
N ARG A 86 23.38 -4.07 -1.30
CA ARG A 86 24.01 -3.19 -0.30
C ARG A 86 24.84 -2.06 -0.92
N LEU A 87 25.58 -2.35 -1.99
CA LEU A 87 26.37 -1.33 -2.69
C LEU A 87 25.46 -0.29 -3.34
N GLU A 88 24.41 -0.73 -4.04
CA GLU A 88 23.42 0.17 -4.65
C GLU A 88 22.68 1.00 -3.60
N THR A 89 22.28 0.38 -2.49
CA THR A 89 21.67 1.12 -1.36
C THR A 89 22.60 2.23 -0.86
N ARG A 90 23.88 1.94 -0.66
CA ARG A 90 24.85 2.94 -0.20
C ARG A 90 25.12 4.03 -1.23
N LYS A 91 25.14 3.67 -2.52
CA LYS A 91 25.31 4.61 -3.63
C LYS A 91 24.18 5.63 -3.70
N HIS A 92 22.93 5.19 -3.49
CA HIS A 92 21.75 6.03 -3.64
C HIS A 92 21.31 6.73 -2.34
N PHE A 93 21.51 6.12 -1.18
CA PHE A 93 21.01 6.60 0.11
C PHE A 93 22.13 6.91 1.13
N GLY A 94 23.38 6.55 0.85
CA GLY A 94 24.49 6.72 1.78
C GLY A 94 24.30 5.86 3.05
N ASN A 95 24.51 6.50 4.19
CA ASN A 95 24.28 5.92 5.53
C ASN A 95 23.04 6.53 6.22
N SER A 96 22.20 7.22 5.46
CA SER A 96 20.98 7.83 6.01
C SER A 96 19.92 6.78 6.27
N ALA A 97 19.18 6.96 7.38
CA ALA A 97 18.00 6.17 7.72
C ALA A 97 16.87 7.11 8.09
N TYR A 98 15.66 6.79 7.64
CA TYR A 98 14.45 7.50 8.01
C TYR A 98 13.80 6.79 9.19
N PHE A 99 13.43 7.56 10.21
CA PHE A 99 12.72 7.06 11.37
C PHE A 99 11.34 7.72 11.41
N PHE A 100 10.33 6.89 11.44
CA PHE A 100 8.94 7.32 11.60
C PHE A 100 8.19 6.37 12.54
N THR A 101 7.04 6.77 13.00
CA THR A 101 6.15 5.91 13.76
C THR A 101 4.73 5.96 13.18
N PRO A 102 4.00 4.83 13.20
CA PRO A 102 2.59 4.83 12.83
C PRO A 102 1.71 5.38 13.97
N ILE A 103 0.64 6.07 13.58
CA ILE A 103 -0.48 6.39 14.45
C ILE A 103 -1.79 5.88 13.85
N TYR A 104 -2.50 5.00 14.57
CA TYR A 104 -3.82 4.54 14.18
C TYR A 104 -4.89 5.50 14.71
N ILE A 105 -5.47 6.32 13.83
CA ILE A 105 -6.53 7.26 14.21
C ILE A 105 -7.94 6.64 14.18
N SER A 106 -8.11 5.49 13.50
CA SER A 106 -9.34 4.71 13.49
C SER A 106 -9.06 3.25 13.11
N ASN A 107 -9.71 2.29 13.77
CA ASN A 107 -9.62 0.87 13.43
C ASN A 107 -10.95 0.31 12.86
N TYR A 108 -11.89 1.17 12.48
CA TYR A 108 -13.10 0.75 11.79
C TYR A 108 -12.78 0.34 10.34
N CYS A 109 -13.27 -0.82 9.92
CA CYS A 109 -13.05 -1.36 8.57
C CYS A 109 -14.33 -2.01 8.05
N GLU A 110 -14.66 -1.77 6.78
CA GLU A 110 -15.84 -2.33 6.09
C GLU A 110 -15.47 -3.55 5.23
N ASN A 111 -14.18 -3.86 5.11
CA ASN A 111 -13.71 -4.97 4.29
C ASN A 111 -13.72 -6.30 5.03
N TYR A 112 -13.89 -7.37 4.25
CA TYR A 112 -13.70 -8.73 4.72
C TYR A 112 -12.45 -9.34 4.07
N CYS A 113 -11.30 -9.10 4.69
CA CYS A 113 -10.03 -9.76 4.36
C CYS A 113 -9.80 -10.89 5.37
N ILE A 114 -9.63 -12.12 4.90
CA ILE A 114 -9.60 -13.31 5.77
C ILE A 114 -8.43 -13.34 6.77
N TYR A 115 -7.36 -12.61 6.47
CA TYR A 115 -6.12 -12.53 7.27
C TYR A 115 -6.07 -11.34 8.22
N CYS A 116 -6.98 -10.35 8.08
CA CYS A 116 -6.85 -9.06 8.75
C CYS A 116 -7.58 -9.03 10.10
N GLY A 117 -6.88 -8.62 11.16
CA GLY A 117 -7.49 -8.42 12.47
C GLY A 117 -8.58 -7.34 12.51
N PHE A 118 -8.55 -6.36 11.58
CA PHE A 118 -9.53 -5.30 11.47
C PHE A 118 -10.75 -5.64 10.61
N ASN A 119 -10.82 -6.85 10.03
CA ASN A 119 -11.94 -7.18 9.17
C ASN A 119 -13.29 -6.97 9.86
N CYS A 120 -14.32 -6.69 9.06
CA CYS A 120 -15.64 -6.29 9.57
C CYS A 120 -16.34 -7.33 10.46
N HIS A 121 -15.99 -8.61 10.34
CA HIS A 121 -16.59 -9.71 11.13
C HIS A 121 -15.89 -9.93 12.47
N ASN A 122 -14.67 -9.42 12.67
CA ASN A 122 -13.96 -9.60 13.91
C ASN A 122 -14.56 -8.77 15.05
N LYS A 123 -14.86 -9.43 16.16
CA LYS A 123 -15.38 -8.81 17.39
C LYS A 123 -14.25 -8.21 18.20
N ILE A 124 -13.71 -7.08 17.74
CA ILE A 124 -12.68 -6.32 18.42
C ILE A 124 -13.26 -4.99 18.93
N LYS A 125 -12.60 -4.39 19.93
CA LYS A 125 -12.92 -3.03 20.35
C LYS A 125 -12.62 -2.07 19.21
N ARG A 126 -13.65 -1.41 18.69
CA ARG A 126 -13.50 -0.37 17.68
C ARG A 126 -13.33 0.98 18.33
N ALA A 127 -12.42 1.80 17.78
CA ALA A 127 -12.15 3.15 18.23
C ALA A 127 -11.90 4.07 17.01
N LYS A 128 -12.24 5.34 17.22
CA LYS A 128 -11.91 6.46 16.35
C LYS A 128 -11.52 7.60 17.28
N LEU A 129 -10.34 8.16 17.09
CA LEU A 129 -9.86 9.28 17.90
C LEU A 129 -10.59 10.57 17.54
N SER A 130 -10.84 11.41 18.52
CA SER A 130 -11.25 12.80 18.31
C SER A 130 -10.06 13.63 17.79
N MET A 131 -10.31 14.83 17.27
CA MET A 131 -9.24 15.73 16.83
C MET A 131 -8.34 16.17 18.00
N GLU A 132 -8.90 16.27 19.20
CA GLU A 132 -8.18 16.57 20.44
C GLU A 132 -7.22 15.42 20.81
N GLU A 133 -7.72 14.18 20.80
CA GLU A 133 -6.90 13.00 21.05
C GLU A 133 -5.78 12.85 20.02
N ILE A 134 -6.08 13.07 18.71
CA ILE A 134 -5.08 13.07 17.64
C ILE A 134 -4.00 14.12 17.90
N HIS A 135 -4.40 15.32 18.32
CA HIS A 135 -3.46 16.40 18.64
C HIS A 135 -2.53 16.05 19.81
N GLU A 136 -3.07 15.49 20.88
CA GLU A 136 -2.30 15.08 22.04
C GLU A 136 -1.31 13.96 21.72
N GLU A 137 -1.77 12.93 21.00
CA GLU A 137 -0.91 11.82 20.57
C GLU A 137 0.21 12.29 19.62
N MET A 138 -0.12 13.12 18.62
CA MET A 138 0.88 13.64 17.68
C MET A 138 1.91 14.53 18.37
N LYS A 139 1.48 15.32 19.35
CA LYS A 139 2.39 16.13 20.17
C LYS A 139 3.33 15.23 20.97
N ALA A 140 2.81 14.21 21.65
CA ALA A 140 3.62 13.28 22.42
C ALA A 140 4.66 12.55 21.55
N ILE A 141 4.28 12.16 20.32
CA ILE A 141 5.19 11.56 19.35
C ILE A 141 6.28 12.56 18.94
N ALA A 142 5.91 13.79 18.61
CA ALA A 142 6.87 14.82 18.20
C ALA A 142 7.87 15.18 19.32
N ASP A 143 7.43 15.16 20.58
CA ASP A 143 8.28 15.39 21.75
C ASP A 143 9.40 14.31 21.90
N THR A 144 9.28 13.16 21.22
CA THR A 144 10.36 12.15 21.12
C THR A 144 11.47 12.54 20.15
N GLY A 145 11.30 13.57 19.34
CA GLY A 145 12.24 14.03 18.32
C GLY A 145 12.04 13.39 16.94
N LEU A 146 10.98 12.60 16.72
CA LEU A 146 10.61 12.09 15.40
C LEU A 146 10.10 13.22 14.52
N GLU A 147 10.58 13.26 13.27
CA GLU A 147 10.23 14.28 12.28
C GLU A 147 9.23 13.80 11.22
N GLU A 148 8.89 12.52 11.26
CA GLU A 148 8.00 11.87 10.30
C GLU A 148 6.95 11.02 11.01
N ILE A 149 5.72 11.04 10.49
CA ILE A 149 4.60 10.25 10.99
C ILE A 149 3.89 9.53 9.84
N LEU A 150 3.39 8.32 10.11
CA LEU A 150 2.53 7.57 9.23
C LEU A 150 1.13 7.46 9.85
N ILE A 151 0.14 8.11 9.23
CA ILE A 151 -1.25 8.10 9.69
C ILE A 151 -1.97 6.89 9.10
N LEU A 152 -2.50 6.02 9.95
CA LEU A 152 -3.21 4.81 9.55
C LEU A 152 -4.67 4.84 9.96
N THR A 153 -5.50 4.23 9.10
CA THR A 153 -6.89 3.89 9.44
C THR A 153 -7.21 2.47 9.01
N GLY A 154 -8.23 1.89 9.63
CA GLY A 154 -9.00 0.87 8.93
C GLY A 154 -9.74 1.49 7.74
N GLU A 155 -10.17 0.66 6.80
CA GLU A 155 -10.82 1.13 5.57
C GLU A 155 -12.34 1.25 5.77
N SER A 156 -12.78 2.37 6.33
CA SER A 156 -14.20 2.74 6.46
C SER A 156 -14.41 4.19 6.01
N ARG A 157 -14.94 4.35 4.80
CA ARG A 157 -15.26 5.68 4.25
C ARG A 157 -16.39 6.38 5.02
N LYS A 158 -17.23 5.62 5.76
CA LYS A 158 -18.30 6.16 6.59
C LYS A 158 -17.83 6.70 7.93
N VAL A 159 -16.83 6.06 8.54
CA VAL A 159 -16.34 6.42 9.89
C VAL A 159 -15.13 7.32 9.83
N SER A 160 -14.17 6.99 8.98
CA SER A 160 -12.95 7.76 8.75
C SER A 160 -12.92 8.26 7.30
N ASP A 161 -13.80 9.22 7.01
CA ASP A 161 -13.90 9.82 5.68
C ASP A 161 -12.67 10.65 5.33
N VAL A 162 -12.56 11.07 4.08
CA VAL A 162 -11.43 11.84 3.56
C VAL A 162 -11.25 13.16 4.33
N LYS A 163 -12.34 13.79 4.78
CA LYS A 163 -12.28 15.03 5.55
C LYS A 163 -11.65 14.80 6.92
N TYR A 164 -12.06 13.73 7.61
CA TYR A 164 -11.47 13.35 8.90
C TYR A 164 -9.97 13.08 8.78
N ILE A 165 -9.54 12.35 7.74
CA ILE A 165 -8.12 12.11 7.47
C ILE A 165 -7.39 13.43 7.15
N GLY A 166 -8.02 14.30 6.36
CA GLY A 166 -7.45 15.62 6.04
C GLY A 166 -7.24 16.51 7.26
N GLU A 167 -8.19 16.53 8.21
CA GLU A 167 -8.02 17.28 9.46
C GLU A 167 -6.87 16.70 10.31
N ALA A 168 -6.72 15.38 10.36
CA ALA A 168 -5.58 14.74 11.01
C ALA A 168 -4.25 15.15 10.35
N CYS A 169 -4.19 15.22 9.00
CA CYS A 169 -3.01 15.71 8.28
C CYS A 169 -2.68 17.18 8.62
N LYS A 170 -3.69 18.03 8.75
CA LYS A 170 -3.49 19.44 9.16
C LYS A 170 -2.93 19.56 10.58
N ILE A 171 -3.33 18.69 11.49
CA ILE A 171 -2.77 18.61 12.83
C ILE A 171 -1.31 18.15 12.75
N ALA A 172 -1.04 17.06 12.01
CA ALA A 172 0.30 16.51 11.83
C ALA A 172 1.29 17.55 11.27
N LYS A 173 0.84 18.40 10.35
CA LYS A 173 1.67 19.46 9.73
C LYS A 173 2.23 20.47 10.73
N LYS A 174 1.65 20.54 11.94
CA LYS A 174 2.17 21.42 13.01
C LYS A 174 3.43 20.86 13.68
N TYR A 175 3.65 19.56 13.56
CA TYR A 175 4.64 18.81 14.32
C TYR A 175 5.68 18.10 13.45
N PHE A 176 5.29 17.63 12.26
CA PHE A 176 6.12 16.75 11.44
C PHE A 176 6.50 17.40 10.11
N LYS A 177 7.70 17.09 9.63
CA LYS A 177 8.22 17.55 8.33
C LYS A 177 7.70 16.69 7.17
N ASN A 178 7.52 15.39 7.42
CA ASN A 178 6.97 14.43 6.45
C ASN A 178 5.75 13.74 7.03
N ILE A 179 4.68 13.68 6.24
CA ILE A 179 3.41 13.08 6.64
C ILE A 179 3.04 12.01 5.61
N GLY A 180 3.18 10.76 6.01
CA GLY A 180 2.68 9.62 5.26
C GLY A 180 1.26 9.26 5.67
N ILE A 181 0.51 8.71 4.74
CA ILE A 181 -0.80 8.11 5.00
C ILE A 181 -0.83 6.66 4.51
N GLU A 182 -1.38 5.77 5.33
CA GLU A 182 -1.67 4.39 4.96
C GLU A 182 -3.16 4.13 5.21
N VAL A 183 -3.93 4.40 4.19
CA VAL A 183 -5.38 4.44 4.22
C VAL A 183 -5.95 3.72 3.01
N TYR A 184 -7.28 3.65 2.90
CA TYR A 184 -7.93 3.04 1.74
C TYR A 184 -7.60 3.77 0.43
N PRO A 185 -7.64 3.06 -0.73
CA PRO A 185 -7.52 3.70 -2.04
C PRO A 185 -8.55 4.80 -2.25
N MET A 186 -8.14 5.86 -2.90
CA MET A 186 -8.97 7.05 -3.16
C MET A 186 -8.93 7.46 -4.63
N ASN A 187 -9.85 8.31 -5.02
CA ASN A 187 -9.84 8.98 -6.31
C ASN A 187 -8.78 10.10 -6.33
N SER A 188 -8.39 10.56 -7.50
CA SER A 188 -7.32 11.54 -7.65
C SER A 188 -7.63 12.90 -7.02
N ASP A 189 -8.89 13.31 -7.04
CA ASP A 189 -9.35 14.55 -6.39
C ASP A 189 -9.31 14.46 -4.85
N GLU A 190 -9.62 13.29 -4.29
CA GLU A 190 -9.51 13.01 -2.85
C GLU A 190 -8.04 13.03 -2.41
N TYR A 191 -7.14 12.42 -3.18
CA TYR A 191 -5.70 12.51 -2.92
C TYR A 191 -5.19 13.96 -3.01
N ARG A 192 -5.69 14.74 -3.97
CA ARG A 192 -5.35 16.16 -4.08
C ARG A 192 -5.77 16.94 -2.83
N TYR A 193 -6.99 16.69 -2.34
CA TYR A 193 -7.44 17.29 -1.08
C TYR A 193 -6.52 16.91 0.10
N LEU A 194 -6.14 15.66 0.25
CA LEU A 194 -5.22 15.24 1.32
C LEU A 194 -3.82 15.85 1.16
N ARG A 195 -3.35 16.00 -0.08
CA ARG A 195 -2.10 16.71 -0.39
C ARG A 195 -2.15 18.17 0.07
N GLU A 196 -3.24 18.85 -0.20
CA GLU A 196 -3.49 20.23 0.25
C GLU A 196 -3.56 20.31 1.79
N CYS A 197 -4.10 19.29 2.45
CA CYS A 197 -4.11 19.19 3.91
C CYS A 197 -2.74 18.90 4.52
N GLY A 198 -1.75 18.51 3.72
CA GLY A 198 -0.37 18.33 4.17
C GLY A 198 0.19 16.92 4.06
N ALA A 199 -0.55 15.95 3.54
CA ALA A 199 0.00 14.62 3.26
C ALA A 199 1.08 14.69 2.17
N ASP A 200 2.20 14.02 2.38
CA ASP A 200 3.33 14.03 1.45
C ASP A 200 3.37 12.78 0.57
N TYR A 201 3.09 11.63 1.14
CA TYR A 201 3.10 10.37 0.43
C TYR A 201 1.99 9.43 0.93
N VAL A 202 1.66 8.46 0.09
CA VAL A 202 0.69 7.42 0.43
C VAL A 202 1.29 6.03 0.26
N THR A 203 0.93 5.15 1.17
CA THR A 203 1.21 3.72 1.08
C THR A 203 -0.09 2.97 0.90
N VAL A 204 -0.20 2.16 -0.15
CA VAL A 204 -1.35 1.28 -0.38
C VAL A 204 -0.83 -0.12 -0.66
N PHE A 205 -1.02 -1.02 0.29
CA PHE A 205 -0.58 -2.41 0.16
C PHE A 205 -1.52 -3.19 -0.74
N GLN A 206 -0.99 -3.77 -1.82
CA GLN A 206 -1.73 -4.66 -2.71
C GLN A 206 -1.89 -6.06 -2.09
N GLU A 207 -1.01 -6.45 -1.17
CA GLU A 207 -0.90 -7.75 -0.51
C GLU A 207 -0.40 -8.84 -1.47
N THR A 208 -1.06 -9.05 -2.60
CA THR A 208 -0.62 -9.92 -3.71
C THR A 208 -1.00 -9.30 -5.05
N TYR A 209 -0.13 -9.46 -6.03
CA TYR A 209 -0.35 -9.03 -7.42
C TYR A 209 -0.93 -10.14 -8.30
N ASN A 210 -1.14 -11.34 -7.75
CA ASN A 210 -1.89 -12.41 -8.39
C ASN A 210 -3.39 -12.17 -8.17
N SER A 211 -4.12 -11.85 -9.24
CA SER A 211 -5.55 -11.51 -9.19
C SER A 211 -6.42 -12.63 -8.65
N ASP A 212 -6.17 -13.88 -9.07
CA ASP A 212 -6.95 -15.04 -8.61
C ASP A 212 -6.75 -15.27 -7.11
N LYS A 213 -5.49 -15.14 -6.65
CA LYS A 213 -5.18 -15.24 -5.22
C LYS A 213 -5.81 -14.09 -4.44
N TYR A 214 -5.76 -12.86 -4.99
CA TYR A 214 -6.34 -11.68 -4.39
C TYR A 214 -7.84 -11.85 -4.12
N GLU A 215 -8.58 -12.40 -5.08
CA GLU A 215 -10.00 -12.67 -4.94
C GLU A 215 -10.33 -13.58 -3.75
N THR A 216 -9.50 -14.60 -3.52
CA THR A 216 -9.71 -15.55 -2.42
C THR A 216 -9.43 -14.98 -1.03
N LEU A 217 -8.67 -13.89 -0.95
CA LEU A 217 -8.25 -13.24 0.30
C LEU A 217 -9.14 -12.06 0.69
N HIS A 218 -9.73 -11.38 -0.31
CA HIS A 218 -10.54 -10.17 -0.13
C HIS A 218 -11.98 -10.47 -0.52
N LEU A 219 -12.78 -10.90 0.45
CA LEU A 219 -14.09 -11.48 0.19
C LEU A 219 -15.21 -10.45 0.01
N ALA A 220 -15.08 -9.26 0.62
CA ALA A 220 -16.09 -8.20 0.49
C ALA A 220 -15.49 -6.82 0.80
N GLY A 221 -16.22 -5.77 0.42
CA GLY A 221 -15.86 -4.37 0.62
C GLY A 221 -15.02 -3.80 -0.53
N HIS A 222 -14.70 -2.51 -0.43
CA HIS A 222 -13.94 -1.78 -1.47
C HIS A 222 -12.55 -2.39 -1.74
N LYS A 223 -11.90 -2.96 -0.73
CA LYS A 223 -10.61 -3.62 -0.89
C LYS A 223 -10.66 -4.81 -1.84
N ARG A 224 -11.86 -5.41 -2.05
CA ARG A 224 -12.02 -6.52 -2.99
C ARG A 224 -11.69 -6.11 -4.43
N ILE A 225 -11.85 -4.85 -4.81
CA ILE A 225 -11.69 -4.40 -6.19
C ILE A 225 -10.22 -4.28 -6.54
N PHE A 226 -9.69 -5.30 -7.21
CA PHE A 226 -8.27 -5.46 -7.54
C PHE A 226 -7.70 -4.30 -8.39
N PRO A 227 -8.30 -3.94 -9.56
CA PRO A 227 -7.70 -2.92 -10.42
C PRO A 227 -7.78 -1.52 -9.77
N TYR A 228 -8.81 -1.22 -9.01
CA TYR A 228 -8.89 0.05 -8.29
C TYR A 228 -7.77 0.20 -7.27
N ARG A 229 -7.48 -0.87 -6.52
CA ARG A 229 -6.38 -0.86 -5.55
C ARG A 229 -5.01 -0.87 -6.23
N PHE A 230 -4.86 -1.63 -7.31
CA PHE A 230 -3.63 -1.68 -8.10
C PHE A 230 -3.20 -0.28 -8.59
N ASN A 231 -4.14 0.50 -9.12
CA ASN A 231 -3.89 1.82 -9.67
C ASN A 231 -3.93 2.96 -8.62
N ALA A 232 -3.98 2.64 -7.33
CA ALA A 232 -4.08 3.63 -6.26
C ALA A 232 -2.89 4.61 -6.24
N GLN A 233 -1.68 4.10 -6.47
CA GLN A 233 -0.47 4.92 -6.48
C GLN A 233 -0.45 5.88 -7.67
N GLU A 234 -0.92 5.45 -8.82
CA GLU A 234 -1.01 6.28 -10.01
C GLU A 234 -2.03 7.42 -9.80
N ARG A 235 -3.21 7.12 -9.24
CA ARG A 235 -4.17 8.16 -8.85
C ARG A 235 -3.62 9.11 -7.81
N ALA A 236 -2.82 8.62 -6.86
CA ALA A 236 -2.17 9.46 -5.87
C ALA A 236 -1.17 10.45 -6.50
N LEU A 237 -0.38 10.01 -7.48
CA LEU A 237 0.51 10.89 -8.25
C LEU A 237 -0.29 11.91 -9.08
N LEU A 238 -1.39 11.52 -9.71
CA LEU A 238 -2.32 12.43 -10.39
C LEU A 238 -2.93 13.46 -9.41
N GLY A 239 -3.17 13.06 -8.17
CA GLY A 239 -3.59 13.94 -7.08
C GLY A 239 -2.47 14.86 -6.55
N GLY A 240 -1.22 14.71 -7.01
CA GLY A 240 -0.09 15.55 -6.61
C GLY A 240 0.66 15.10 -5.37
N MET A 241 0.48 13.85 -4.92
CA MET A 241 1.33 13.27 -3.88
C MET A 241 2.79 13.25 -4.33
N ARG A 242 3.72 13.57 -3.42
CA ARG A 242 5.16 13.63 -3.72
C ARG A 242 5.82 12.25 -3.74
N GLY A 243 5.20 11.28 -3.08
CA GLY A 243 5.70 9.92 -3.01
C GLY A 243 4.58 8.91 -2.92
N VAL A 244 4.90 7.70 -3.36
CA VAL A 244 4.03 6.54 -3.24
C VAL A 244 4.86 5.35 -2.80
N ALA A 245 4.27 4.45 -2.03
CA ALA A 245 4.92 3.22 -1.62
C ALA A 245 4.05 2.01 -1.98
N LEU A 246 4.72 0.99 -2.46
CA LEU A 246 4.14 -0.30 -2.82
C LEU A 246 4.61 -1.33 -1.80
N ASP A 247 3.75 -2.25 -1.42
CA ASP A 247 4.15 -3.40 -0.63
C ASP A 247 3.37 -4.67 -0.99
N ARG A 248 4.03 -5.78 -0.74
CA ARG A 248 3.50 -7.12 -0.80
C ARG A 248 3.76 -7.79 0.54
N LYS A 249 2.70 -8.14 1.25
CA LYS A 249 2.83 -8.90 2.51
C LYS A 249 3.31 -10.32 2.22
N SER A 250 4.33 -10.75 2.94
CA SER A 250 4.92 -12.10 2.79
C SER A 250 4.02 -13.24 3.25
N VAL A 251 2.89 -12.94 3.87
CA VAL A 251 1.95 -13.92 4.44
C VAL A 251 0.80 -14.31 3.51
N VAL A 252 0.76 -13.77 2.30
CA VAL A 252 -0.30 -14.03 1.30
C VAL A 252 0.27 -14.42 -0.05
#